data_d2d563b38fb136c1d3ff6b4c9dd54c24
#
_entry.id   d2d563b38fb136c1d3ff6b4c9dd54c24
#
_cell.length_a   1.000
_cell.length_b   1.000
_cell.length_c   1.000
_cell.angle_alpha   90.00
_cell.angle_beta   90.00
_cell.angle_gamma   90.00
#
_symmetry.space_group_name_H-M   'P 1'
#
loop_
_entity.id
_entity.type
_entity.pdbx_description
1 polymer ?
#
loop_
_entity_poly.entity_id
_entity_poly.type
_entity_poly.pdbx_seq_one_letter_code
_entity_poly.pdbx_strand_id
1 'polypeptide(L)'
;MTVCVVYITVTHGAKTNDFCARFCSTWNQHPPKADCDLIVACQGGPLPTETALLFASLKPRFWPRINDGGRDLSAYIEAARTIAKGYDMILALGESVHFAREGWLKRLVEARQRHGPGMYGIWGTHVIRAHLLTTAFFITPSLLASYPLPVTDKNSRYELEHGERALWRRLQSRNMPVKLVTWDSEWSPGRWRVPKNCLWRGDQSGVLMKCNHTERYEAADPVRKRNWEASSNRPFR
;
A
#
# COMPACT_ATOMS: atom_id res chain seq x y z
N MET A 1 16.63 2.46 11.74
CA MET A 1 15.47 3.01 11.00
C MET A 1 14.20 2.46 11.63
N THR A 2 13.35 3.34 12.11
CA THR A 2 12.08 3.00 12.75
C THR A 2 10.96 2.97 11.70
N VAL A 3 10.15 1.92 11.70
CA VAL A 3 9.06 1.73 10.73
C VAL A 3 7.73 1.60 11.45
N CYS A 4 6.75 2.37 11.02
CA CYS A 4 5.35 2.24 11.41
C CYS A 4 4.57 1.55 10.28
N VAL A 5 4.02 0.37 10.53
CA VAL A 5 3.07 -0.28 9.63
C VAL A 5 1.67 0.14 10.02
N VAL A 6 0.95 0.78 9.11
CA VAL A 6 -0.46 1.18 9.30
C VAL A 6 -1.33 0.31 8.42
N TYR A 7 -1.95 -0.70 9.02
CA TYR A 7 -2.94 -1.55 8.38
C TYR A 7 -4.35 -0.99 8.61
N ILE A 8 -5.08 -0.79 7.54
CA ILE A 8 -6.46 -0.29 7.63
C ILE A 8 -7.45 -1.44 7.57
N THR A 9 -8.48 -1.36 8.39
CA THR A 9 -9.65 -2.24 8.34
C THR A 9 -10.93 -1.44 8.55
N VAL A 10 -12.02 -1.85 7.89
CA VAL A 10 -13.35 -1.26 8.04
C VAL A 10 -14.12 -2.06 9.09
N THR A 11 -14.45 -1.45 10.23
CA THR A 11 -14.94 -2.15 11.42
C THR A 11 -16.19 -3.03 11.19
N HIS A 12 -17.09 -2.61 10.29
CA HIS A 12 -18.36 -3.32 10.01
C HIS A 12 -18.45 -3.79 8.55
N GLY A 13 -17.33 -4.02 7.89
CA GLY A 13 -17.31 -4.54 6.51
C GLY A 13 -17.64 -6.03 6.45
N ALA A 14 -18.41 -6.46 5.46
CA ALA A 14 -18.82 -7.86 5.30
C ALA A 14 -17.66 -8.89 5.21
N LYS A 15 -16.44 -8.42 4.89
CA LYS A 15 -15.23 -9.26 4.77
C LYS A 15 -14.15 -8.92 5.78
N THR A 16 -14.44 -8.09 6.77
CA THR A 16 -13.44 -7.61 7.72
C THR A 16 -12.74 -8.75 8.45
N ASN A 17 -13.50 -9.70 8.98
CA ASN A 17 -12.94 -10.87 9.67
C ASN A 17 -12.02 -11.69 8.76
N ASP A 18 -12.45 -11.98 7.53
CA ASP A 18 -11.67 -12.76 6.57
C ASP A 18 -10.35 -12.07 6.22
N PHE A 19 -10.40 -10.75 5.97
CA PHE A 19 -9.20 -9.97 5.66
C PHE A 19 -8.26 -9.87 6.85
N CYS A 20 -8.77 -9.60 8.05
CA CYS A 20 -7.96 -9.55 9.27
C CYS A 20 -7.34 -10.90 9.60
N ALA A 21 -8.11 -11.99 9.51
CA ALA A 21 -7.60 -13.36 9.73
C ALA A 21 -6.48 -13.70 8.74
N ARG A 22 -6.67 -13.40 7.46
CA ARG A 22 -5.67 -13.65 6.42
C ARG A 22 -4.41 -12.78 6.63
N PHE A 23 -4.59 -11.50 6.94
CA PHE A 23 -3.47 -10.61 7.25
C PHE A 23 -2.63 -11.18 8.40
N CYS A 24 -3.25 -11.51 9.54
CA CYS A 24 -2.56 -12.02 10.72
C CYS A 24 -1.89 -13.38 10.46
N SER A 25 -2.61 -14.31 9.82
CA SER A 25 -2.09 -15.64 9.48
C SER A 25 -0.86 -15.53 8.58
N THR A 26 -0.96 -14.76 7.49
CA THR A 26 0.14 -14.62 6.54
C THR A 26 1.31 -13.79 7.08
N TRP A 27 1.07 -12.84 7.97
CA TRP A 27 2.14 -12.13 8.69
C TRP A 27 2.96 -13.09 9.54
N ASN A 28 2.30 -13.98 10.30
CA ASN A 28 2.98 -14.98 11.12
C ASN A 28 3.74 -16.02 10.27
N GLN A 29 3.16 -16.45 9.15
CA GLN A 29 3.79 -17.40 8.22
C GLN A 29 4.97 -16.78 7.45
N HIS A 30 4.87 -15.51 7.14
CA HIS A 30 5.82 -14.77 6.30
C HIS A 30 6.26 -13.48 7.02
N PRO A 31 7.10 -13.58 8.06
CA PRO A 31 7.47 -12.43 8.89
C PRO A 31 8.19 -11.34 8.11
N PRO A 32 8.08 -10.08 8.55
CA PRO A 32 8.63 -8.90 7.86
C PRO A 32 10.17 -8.88 7.78
N LYS A 33 10.87 -9.56 8.67
CA LYS A 33 12.35 -9.61 8.79
C LYS A 33 13.00 -8.21 8.93
N ALA A 34 12.24 -7.26 9.45
CA ALA A 34 12.68 -5.94 9.89
C ALA A 34 11.79 -5.50 11.05
N ASP A 35 12.35 -4.75 11.98
CA ASP A 35 11.63 -4.22 13.12
C ASP A 35 10.60 -3.18 12.69
N CYS A 36 9.40 -3.28 13.26
CA CYS A 36 8.32 -2.33 13.01
C CYS A 36 7.29 -2.36 14.13
N ASP A 37 6.59 -1.24 14.30
CA ASP A 37 5.39 -1.15 15.10
C ASP A 37 4.17 -1.30 14.18
N LEU A 38 3.20 -2.11 14.61
CA LEU A 38 1.94 -2.31 13.89
C LEU A 38 0.83 -1.45 14.52
N ILE A 39 0.22 -0.61 13.69
CA ILE A 39 -0.98 0.15 14.02
C ILE A 39 -2.12 -0.37 13.16
N VAL A 40 -3.22 -0.76 13.78
CA VAL A 40 -4.46 -1.13 13.11
C VAL A 40 -5.41 0.05 13.15
N ALA A 41 -5.59 0.72 12.02
CA ALA A 41 -6.51 1.84 11.85
C ALA A 41 -7.93 1.32 11.59
N CYS A 42 -8.80 1.42 12.60
CA CYS A 42 -10.14 0.87 12.60
C CYS A 42 -11.15 1.93 12.11
N GLN A 43 -11.54 1.87 10.83
CA GLN A 43 -12.48 2.81 10.24
C GLN A 43 -13.92 2.45 10.56
N GLY A 44 -14.61 3.33 11.26
CA GLY A 44 -15.99 3.14 11.72
C GLY A 44 -16.10 2.81 13.21
N GLY A 45 -15.01 2.97 13.97
CA GLY A 45 -14.96 2.76 15.42
C GLY A 45 -14.08 1.58 15.84
N PRO A 46 -14.16 1.14 17.09
CA PRO A 46 -13.40 0.00 17.60
C PRO A 46 -13.77 -1.29 16.87
N LEU A 47 -12.79 -2.18 16.70
CA LEU A 47 -13.05 -3.54 16.19
C LEU A 47 -13.88 -4.35 17.18
N PRO A 48 -14.76 -5.24 16.71
CA PRO A 48 -15.35 -6.29 17.54
C PRO A 48 -14.26 -7.10 18.25
N THR A 49 -14.53 -7.53 19.48
CA THR A 49 -13.54 -8.26 20.31
C THR A 49 -12.98 -9.48 19.60
N GLU A 50 -13.83 -10.26 18.93
CA GLU A 50 -13.43 -11.44 18.16
C GLU A 50 -12.46 -11.12 17.04
N THR A 51 -12.67 -10.01 16.32
CA THR A 51 -11.76 -9.54 15.26
C THR A 51 -10.45 -9.03 15.86
N ALA A 52 -10.50 -8.30 16.98
CA ALA A 52 -9.31 -7.79 17.66
C ALA A 52 -8.42 -8.93 18.18
N LEU A 53 -9.00 -10.04 18.64
CA LEU A 53 -8.28 -11.23 19.10
C LEU A 53 -7.43 -11.90 18.00
N LEU A 54 -7.80 -11.76 16.71
CA LEU A 54 -6.98 -12.26 15.60
C LEU A 54 -5.56 -11.65 15.60
N PHE A 55 -5.43 -10.43 16.10
CA PHE A 55 -4.16 -9.70 16.15
C PHE A 55 -3.32 -9.97 17.41
N ALA A 56 -3.76 -10.84 18.32
CA ALA A 56 -3.12 -10.99 19.63
C ALA A 56 -1.62 -11.33 19.55
N SER A 57 -1.20 -12.16 18.59
CA SER A 57 0.22 -12.51 18.37
C SER A 57 1.06 -11.35 17.86
N LEU A 58 0.46 -10.36 17.20
CA LEU A 58 1.14 -9.24 16.56
C LEU A 58 1.25 -8.03 17.49
N LYS A 59 0.52 -8.00 18.61
CA LYS A 59 0.50 -6.94 19.63
C LYS A 59 0.36 -5.53 19.03
N PRO A 60 -0.63 -5.27 18.17
CA PRO A 60 -0.78 -3.98 17.54
C PRO A 60 -1.26 -2.91 18.52
N ARG A 61 -1.04 -1.66 18.16
CA ARG A 61 -1.81 -0.55 18.69
C ARG A 61 -3.06 -0.36 17.83
N PHE A 62 -4.25 -0.47 18.41
CA PHE A 62 -5.50 -0.14 17.73
C PHE A 62 -5.75 1.37 17.74
N TRP A 63 -6.16 1.88 16.59
CA TRP A 63 -6.47 3.29 16.40
C TRP A 63 -7.88 3.45 15.79
N PRO A 64 -8.92 3.57 16.64
CA PRO A 64 -10.27 3.83 16.18
C PRO A 64 -10.38 5.21 15.55
N ARG A 65 -11.05 5.28 14.40
CA ARG A 65 -11.31 6.55 13.71
C ARG A 65 -12.66 6.54 13.00
N ILE A 66 -13.15 7.73 12.68
CA ILE A 66 -14.37 7.89 11.89
C ILE A 66 -14.09 7.46 10.45
N ASN A 67 -15.02 6.71 9.85
CA ASN A 67 -14.97 6.41 8.43
C ASN A 67 -15.44 7.63 7.65
N ASP A 68 -14.53 8.27 6.92
CA ASP A 68 -14.78 9.43 6.08
C ASP A 68 -14.73 9.09 4.58
N GLY A 69 -15.11 10.03 3.71
CA GLY A 69 -15.09 9.86 2.25
C GLY A 69 -13.69 9.67 1.66
N GLY A 70 -12.65 10.04 2.38
CA GLY A 70 -11.24 9.86 2.02
C GLY A 70 -10.74 8.43 2.24
N ARG A 71 -11.48 7.63 3.00
CA ARG A 71 -11.23 6.21 3.29
C ARG A 71 -9.79 5.97 3.79
N ASP A 72 -9.09 5.02 3.15
CA ASP A 72 -7.72 4.62 3.46
C ASP A 72 -6.71 5.78 3.30
N LEU A 73 -6.82 6.57 2.25
CA LEU A 73 -5.86 7.66 1.99
C LEU A 73 -5.94 8.78 3.02
N SER A 74 -7.14 9.16 3.46
CA SER A 74 -7.29 10.13 4.57
C SER A 74 -6.66 9.60 5.86
N ALA A 75 -6.85 8.31 6.15
CA ALA A 75 -6.27 7.66 7.32
C ALA A 75 -4.74 7.65 7.28
N TYR A 76 -4.13 7.33 6.15
CA TYR A 76 -2.67 7.35 6.03
C TYR A 76 -2.08 8.75 6.20
N ILE A 77 -2.73 9.77 5.63
CA ILE A 77 -2.29 11.18 5.81
C ILE A 77 -2.42 11.59 7.27
N GLU A 78 -3.53 11.25 7.92
CA GLU A 78 -3.73 11.55 9.34
C GLU A 78 -2.71 10.80 10.21
N ALA A 79 -2.47 9.51 9.95
CA ALA A 79 -1.42 8.74 10.63
C ALA A 79 -0.04 9.40 10.50
N ALA A 80 0.32 9.84 9.29
CA ALA A 80 1.58 10.51 9.04
C ALA A 80 1.72 11.86 9.79
N ARG A 81 0.62 12.56 10.02
CA ARG A 81 0.57 13.83 10.75
C ARG A 81 0.58 13.66 12.28
N THR A 82 0.15 12.52 12.77
CA THR A 82 -0.09 12.28 14.20
C THR A 82 0.75 11.13 14.73
N ILE A 83 0.26 9.91 14.62
CA ILE A 83 0.79 8.71 15.29
C ILE A 83 2.10 8.20 14.69
N ALA A 84 2.36 8.47 13.42
CA ALA A 84 3.59 8.06 12.72
C ALA A 84 4.60 9.19 12.51
N LYS A 85 4.38 10.37 13.09
CA LYS A 85 5.21 11.57 12.90
C LYS A 85 6.68 11.36 13.29
N GLY A 86 6.94 10.53 14.31
CA GLY A 86 8.29 10.25 14.84
C GLY A 86 9.02 9.10 14.16
N TYR A 87 8.39 8.41 13.22
CA TYR A 87 9.01 7.29 12.50
C TYR A 87 9.78 7.76 11.27
N ASP A 88 10.81 6.99 10.90
CA ASP A 88 11.54 7.23 9.64
C ASP A 88 10.70 6.93 8.41
N MET A 89 9.87 5.89 8.50
CA MET A 89 9.02 5.42 7.41
C MET A 89 7.65 4.95 7.92
N ILE A 90 6.64 5.13 7.09
CA ILE A 90 5.31 4.54 7.23
C ILE A 90 5.08 3.55 6.08
N LEU A 91 4.63 2.33 6.39
CA LEU A 91 4.09 1.38 5.44
C LEU A 91 2.56 1.41 5.54
N ALA A 92 1.93 1.99 4.55
CA ALA A 92 0.48 2.04 4.41
C ALA A 92 -0.03 0.74 3.78
N LEU A 93 -1.00 0.06 4.41
CA LEU A 93 -1.56 -1.22 3.96
C LEU A 93 -3.07 -1.19 3.98
N GLY A 94 -3.69 -1.41 2.83
CA GLY A 94 -5.13 -1.58 2.70
C GLY A 94 -5.63 -2.93 3.23
N GLU A 95 -6.91 -3.01 3.51
CA GLU A 95 -7.58 -4.11 4.20
C GLU A 95 -7.33 -5.51 3.60
N SER A 96 -7.24 -5.63 2.28
CA SER A 96 -7.07 -6.92 1.61
C SER A 96 -5.61 -7.36 1.43
N VAL A 97 -4.65 -6.58 1.94
CA VAL A 97 -3.22 -6.90 1.79
C VAL A 97 -2.85 -8.10 2.65
N HIS A 98 -2.05 -8.99 2.09
CA HIS A 98 -1.51 -10.17 2.75
C HIS A 98 -0.16 -10.57 2.14
N PHE A 99 0.55 -11.50 2.77
CA PHE A 99 1.94 -11.80 2.47
C PHE A 99 2.09 -13.23 1.93
N ALA A 100 2.95 -13.41 0.92
CA ALA A 100 3.21 -14.70 0.29
C ALA A 100 4.67 -15.17 0.45
N ARG A 101 5.55 -14.31 0.99
CA ARG A 101 6.97 -14.61 1.22
C ARG A 101 7.50 -13.74 2.35
N GLU A 102 8.39 -14.28 3.18
CA GLU A 102 9.04 -13.54 4.27
C GLU A 102 10.00 -12.45 3.78
N GLY A 103 10.30 -11.47 4.62
CA GLY A 103 11.27 -10.41 4.33
C GLY A 103 10.72 -9.27 3.48
N TRP A 104 9.43 -9.19 3.26
CA TRP A 104 8.78 -8.14 2.47
C TRP A 104 9.07 -6.72 2.99
N LEU A 105 9.11 -6.51 4.31
CA LEU A 105 9.46 -5.22 4.89
C LEU A 105 10.97 -4.96 4.79
N LYS A 106 11.80 -5.97 5.07
CA LYS A 106 13.26 -5.87 4.91
C LYS A 106 13.62 -5.39 3.50
N ARG A 107 12.94 -5.93 2.48
CA ARG A 107 13.16 -5.53 1.08
C ARG A 107 12.83 -4.04 0.81
N LEU A 108 11.76 -3.51 1.42
CA LEU A 108 11.42 -2.08 1.35
C LEU A 108 12.43 -1.21 2.10
N VAL A 109 12.86 -1.67 3.27
CA VAL A 109 13.91 -1.01 4.07
C VAL A 109 15.21 -0.90 3.29
N GLU A 110 15.64 -1.96 2.62
CA GLU A 110 16.84 -1.97 1.77
C GLU A 110 16.71 -1.00 0.58
N ALA A 111 15.54 -0.95 -0.07
CA ALA A 111 15.28 0.01 -1.13
C ALA A 111 15.40 1.47 -0.63
N ARG A 112 14.82 1.74 0.55
CA ARG A 112 14.92 3.05 1.20
C ARG A 112 16.36 3.42 1.58
N GLN A 113 17.13 2.47 2.11
CA GLN A 113 18.54 2.69 2.44
C GLN A 113 19.38 3.03 1.20
N ARG A 114 19.09 2.38 0.07
CA ARG A 114 19.80 2.57 -1.20
C ARG A 114 19.47 3.90 -1.86
N HIS A 115 18.22 4.35 -1.81
CA HIS A 115 17.75 5.51 -2.59
C HIS A 115 17.43 6.75 -1.75
N GLY A 116 17.36 6.65 -0.43
CA GLY A 116 17.05 7.80 0.42
C GLY A 116 15.56 7.98 0.74
N PRO A 117 15.17 9.10 1.41
CA PRO A 117 13.79 9.43 1.70
C PRO A 117 12.96 9.54 0.42
N GLY A 118 11.75 8.93 0.39
CA GLY A 118 10.94 8.91 -0.82
C GLY A 118 9.68 8.07 -0.68
N MET A 119 9.12 7.65 -1.82
CA MET A 119 7.95 6.78 -1.92
C MET A 119 8.31 5.49 -2.67
N TYR A 120 7.94 4.37 -2.09
CA TYR A 120 8.23 3.02 -2.57
C TYR A 120 6.93 2.24 -2.68
N GLY A 121 6.46 2.00 -3.90
CA GLY A 121 5.21 1.27 -4.16
C GLY A 121 5.45 -0.22 -4.35
N ILE A 122 4.41 -0.99 -4.08
CA ILE A 122 4.38 -2.45 -4.27
C ILE A 122 3.87 -2.80 -5.67
N TRP A 123 2.94 -2.01 -6.18
CA TRP A 123 2.35 -2.19 -7.52
C TRP A 123 2.42 -0.90 -8.32
N GLY A 124 2.91 -0.98 -9.55
CA GLY A 124 2.69 0.02 -10.56
C GLY A 124 1.42 -0.30 -11.35
N THR A 125 0.71 0.70 -11.82
CA THR A 125 -0.47 0.52 -12.67
C THR A 125 -0.53 1.56 -13.77
N HIS A 126 -1.17 1.19 -14.89
CA HIS A 126 -1.38 2.04 -16.07
C HIS A 126 -2.84 2.04 -16.52
N VAL A 127 -3.76 1.60 -15.67
CA VAL A 127 -5.17 1.40 -16.05
C VAL A 127 -5.85 2.71 -16.44
N ILE A 128 -5.63 3.79 -15.69
CA ILE A 128 -6.13 5.14 -15.99
C ILE A 128 -4.97 6.01 -16.46
N ARG A 129 -3.97 6.15 -15.62
CA ARG A 129 -2.69 6.83 -15.85
C ARG A 129 -1.61 6.07 -15.08
N ALA A 130 -0.35 6.24 -15.45
CA ALA A 130 0.74 5.64 -14.70
C ALA A 130 0.78 6.17 -13.26
N HIS A 131 0.75 5.27 -12.28
CA HIS A 131 0.89 5.61 -10.85
C HIS A 131 1.32 4.39 -10.03
N LEU A 132 1.73 4.61 -8.80
CA LEU A 132 1.85 3.57 -7.78
C LEU A 132 0.49 3.38 -7.12
N LEU A 133 0.03 2.13 -7.03
CA LEU A 133 -1.25 1.81 -6.39
C LEU A 133 -1.16 2.09 -4.89
N THR A 134 -2.11 2.84 -4.36
CA THR A 134 -2.09 3.26 -2.95
C THR A 134 -2.66 2.21 -1.99
N THR A 135 -3.03 1.04 -2.48
CA THR A 135 -3.40 -0.10 -1.63
C THR A 135 -2.26 -0.55 -0.72
N ALA A 136 -1.00 -0.43 -1.17
CA ALA A 136 0.16 -0.56 -0.30
C ALA A 136 1.33 0.28 -0.82
N PHE A 137 1.91 1.12 0.05
CA PHE A 137 3.10 1.91 -0.27
C PHE A 137 3.89 2.26 0.99
N PHE A 138 5.20 2.42 0.82
CA PHE A 138 6.15 2.75 1.86
C PHE A 138 6.69 4.16 1.62
N ILE A 139 6.56 5.07 2.57
CA ILE A 139 6.85 6.49 2.38
C ILE A 139 7.39 7.14 3.66
N THR A 140 8.21 8.17 3.51
CA THR A 140 8.62 9.03 4.63
C THR A 140 7.38 9.79 5.15
N PRO A 141 7.04 9.74 6.46
CA PRO A 141 5.82 10.34 7.00
C PRO A 141 5.69 11.83 6.68
N SER A 142 6.76 12.61 6.81
CA SER A 142 6.74 14.06 6.52
C SER A 142 6.38 14.37 5.06
N LEU A 143 6.75 13.51 4.11
CA LEU A 143 6.39 13.66 2.71
C LEU A 143 4.90 13.43 2.48
N LEU A 144 4.32 12.41 3.11
CA LEU A 144 2.88 12.14 3.04
C LEU A 144 2.08 13.24 3.76
N ALA A 145 2.51 13.63 4.97
CA ALA A 145 1.88 14.69 5.76
C ALA A 145 1.86 16.04 5.05
N SER A 146 2.87 16.31 4.18
CA SER A 146 2.98 17.54 3.39
C SER A 146 2.06 17.61 2.16
N TYR A 147 1.24 16.57 1.90
CA TYR A 147 0.27 16.63 0.82
C TYR A 147 -0.75 17.74 1.09
N PRO A 148 -0.89 18.74 0.17
CA PRO A 148 -1.54 20.00 0.51
C PRO A 148 -3.07 19.97 0.40
N LEU A 149 -3.61 18.98 -0.31
CA LEU A 149 -5.05 18.94 -0.57
C LEU A 149 -5.76 18.04 0.47
N PRO A 150 -6.96 18.40 0.89
CA PRO A 150 -7.79 17.49 1.67
C PRO A 150 -8.18 16.28 0.82
N VAL A 151 -8.25 15.12 1.44
CA VAL A 151 -8.68 13.87 0.80
C VAL A 151 -9.95 13.42 1.50
N THR A 152 -11.11 13.82 0.94
CA THR A 152 -12.42 13.69 1.59
C THR A 152 -13.45 12.93 0.77
N ASP A 153 -13.14 12.64 -0.50
CA ASP A 153 -14.05 11.98 -1.43
C ASP A 153 -13.31 11.17 -2.51
N LYS A 154 -14.05 10.58 -3.44
CA LYS A 154 -13.51 9.79 -4.53
C LYS A 154 -12.61 10.60 -5.47
N ASN A 155 -12.98 11.86 -5.75
CA ASN A 155 -12.24 12.69 -6.69
C ASN A 155 -10.90 13.14 -6.11
N SER A 156 -10.89 13.56 -4.85
CA SER A 156 -9.66 13.94 -4.15
C SER A 156 -8.71 12.75 -3.96
N ARG A 157 -9.24 11.53 -3.78
CA ARG A 157 -8.42 10.32 -3.80
C ARG A 157 -7.79 10.07 -5.16
N TYR A 158 -8.56 10.18 -6.25
CA TYR A 158 -8.04 10.05 -7.60
C TYR A 158 -6.98 11.11 -7.92
N GLU A 159 -7.18 12.35 -7.45
CA GLU A 159 -6.18 13.41 -7.62
C GLU A 159 -4.87 13.05 -6.91
N LEU A 160 -4.92 12.52 -5.68
CA LEU A 160 -3.74 12.10 -4.94
C LEU A 160 -3.02 10.92 -5.63
N GLU A 161 -3.75 9.97 -6.17
CA GLU A 161 -3.18 8.76 -6.78
C GLU A 161 -2.58 9.02 -8.16
N HIS A 162 -3.34 9.62 -9.06
CA HIS A 162 -2.99 9.68 -10.49
C HIS A 162 -3.34 10.99 -11.19
N GLY A 163 -3.82 12.00 -10.47
CA GLY A 163 -4.09 13.33 -11.01
C GLY A 163 -2.83 14.12 -11.35
N GLU A 164 -3.01 15.37 -11.70
CA GLU A 164 -1.88 16.28 -11.97
C GLU A 164 -1.08 16.59 -10.71
N ARG A 165 -1.76 16.65 -9.56
CA ARG A 165 -1.17 16.87 -8.24
C ARG A 165 -0.91 15.58 -7.48
N ALA A 166 -0.83 14.44 -8.19
CA ALA A 166 -0.57 13.15 -7.57
C ALA A 166 0.66 13.19 -6.68
N LEU A 167 0.60 12.51 -5.52
CA LEU A 167 1.66 12.50 -4.53
C LEU A 167 3.01 12.13 -5.15
N TRP A 168 3.06 11.06 -5.94
CA TRP A 168 4.28 10.60 -6.58
C TRP A 168 4.88 11.62 -7.57
N ARG A 169 4.04 12.37 -8.33
CA ARG A 169 4.51 13.43 -9.24
C ARG A 169 5.12 14.59 -8.48
N ARG A 170 4.50 14.99 -7.37
CA ARG A 170 5.02 16.03 -6.48
C ARG A 170 6.35 15.67 -5.86
N LEU A 171 6.55 14.40 -5.51
CA LEU A 171 7.84 13.92 -5.02
C LEU A 171 8.89 13.92 -6.13
N GLN A 172 8.53 13.46 -7.31
CA GLN A 172 9.42 13.45 -8.47
C GLN A 172 9.86 14.86 -8.88
N SER A 173 8.95 15.86 -8.87
CA SER A 173 9.29 17.27 -9.17
C SER A 173 10.25 17.89 -8.15
N ARG A 174 10.39 17.29 -6.97
CA ARG A 174 11.36 17.66 -5.92
C ARG A 174 12.62 16.79 -5.94
N ASN A 175 12.84 16.04 -7.01
CA ASN A 175 13.94 15.07 -7.13
C ASN A 175 13.95 13.99 -6.03
N MET A 176 12.81 13.71 -5.40
CA MET A 176 12.70 12.67 -4.39
C MET A 176 12.52 11.30 -5.06
N PRO A 177 13.11 10.23 -4.50
CA PRO A 177 12.94 8.89 -5.01
C PRO A 177 11.47 8.45 -5.02
N VAL A 178 11.02 7.97 -6.19
CA VAL A 178 9.73 7.30 -6.37
C VAL A 178 10.01 5.99 -7.11
N LYS A 179 9.84 4.85 -6.44
CA LYS A 179 10.22 3.54 -6.96
C LYS A 179 9.10 2.53 -6.84
N LEU A 180 8.91 1.71 -7.87
CA LEU A 180 8.21 0.43 -7.76
C LEU A 180 9.23 -0.59 -7.29
N VAL A 181 8.99 -1.26 -6.17
CA VAL A 181 9.89 -2.24 -5.56
C VAL A 181 9.38 -3.65 -5.83
N THR A 182 10.23 -4.47 -6.41
CA THR A 182 10.02 -5.91 -6.56
C THR A 182 11.06 -6.68 -5.76
N TRP A 183 10.94 -8.00 -5.69
CA TRP A 183 11.93 -8.81 -4.99
C TRP A 183 13.35 -8.58 -5.51
N ASP A 184 13.49 -8.38 -6.83
CA ASP A 184 14.79 -8.35 -7.50
C ASP A 184 15.26 -6.95 -7.90
N SER A 185 14.36 -5.95 -7.92
CA SER A 185 14.70 -4.65 -8.51
C SER A 185 13.87 -3.49 -7.94
N GLU A 186 14.33 -2.25 -8.22
CA GLU A 186 13.59 -1.01 -8.03
C GLU A 186 13.47 -0.24 -9.35
N TRP A 187 12.23 0.09 -9.73
CA TRP A 187 11.90 0.67 -11.02
C TRP A 187 11.46 2.12 -10.91
N SER A 188 12.08 3.02 -11.66
CA SER A 188 11.67 4.42 -11.76
C SER A 188 10.36 4.57 -12.57
N PRO A 189 9.62 5.70 -12.46
CA PRO A 189 8.31 5.88 -13.08
C PRO A 189 8.23 5.53 -14.56
N GLY A 190 9.17 5.94 -15.38
CA GLY A 190 9.21 5.63 -16.82
C GLY A 190 9.38 4.14 -17.15
N ARG A 191 9.73 3.32 -16.16
CA ARG A 191 9.99 1.88 -16.33
C ARG A 191 9.03 0.97 -15.54
N TRP A 192 7.96 1.48 -14.97
CA TRP A 192 7.01 0.66 -14.20
C TRP A 192 6.32 -0.42 -15.03
N ARG A 193 6.38 -0.37 -16.36
CA ARG A 193 5.86 -1.42 -17.25
C ARG A 193 6.82 -2.57 -17.48
N VAL A 194 8.11 -2.40 -17.18
CA VAL A 194 9.13 -3.44 -17.43
C VAL A 194 8.90 -4.67 -16.56
N PRO A 195 8.66 -4.53 -15.23
CA PRO A 195 8.34 -5.69 -14.42
C PRO A 195 7.01 -6.30 -14.87
N LYS A 196 7.03 -7.60 -15.18
CA LYS A 196 5.82 -8.36 -15.57
C LYS A 196 4.77 -8.48 -14.46
N ASN A 197 5.08 -8.03 -13.28
CA ASN A 197 4.27 -8.08 -12.08
C ASN A 197 3.70 -6.71 -11.66
N CYS A 198 3.63 -5.74 -12.55
CA CYS A 198 2.78 -4.57 -12.27
C CYS A 198 1.31 -5.01 -12.26
N LEU A 199 0.44 -4.22 -11.66
CA LEU A 199 -0.97 -4.59 -11.54
C LEU A 199 -1.56 -5.04 -12.88
N TRP A 200 -2.12 -6.26 -12.89
CA TRP A 200 -2.71 -6.94 -14.05
C TRP A 200 -1.73 -7.24 -15.19
N ARG A 201 -0.52 -7.62 -14.86
CA ARG A 201 0.46 -8.11 -15.85
C ARG A 201 1.30 -9.25 -15.29
N GLY A 202 1.66 -10.17 -16.20
CA GLY A 202 2.58 -11.26 -15.89
C GLY A 202 2.07 -12.23 -14.84
N ASP A 203 2.99 -12.92 -14.20
CA ASP A 203 2.71 -13.98 -13.21
C ASP A 203 2.60 -13.47 -11.76
N GLN A 204 2.77 -12.16 -11.53
CA GLN A 204 2.78 -11.55 -10.21
C GLN A 204 3.86 -12.08 -9.23
N SER A 205 4.84 -12.85 -9.70
CA SER A 205 5.87 -13.47 -8.85
C SER A 205 6.82 -12.47 -8.19
N GLY A 206 6.99 -11.28 -8.78
CA GLY A 206 7.86 -10.23 -8.26
C GLY A 206 7.23 -9.34 -7.19
N VAL A 207 5.92 -9.42 -6.93
CA VAL A 207 5.25 -8.56 -5.94
C VAL A 207 5.64 -8.93 -4.52
N LEU A 208 5.86 -7.92 -3.68
CA LEU A 208 6.23 -8.14 -2.27
C LEU A 208 5.05 -8.59 -1.42
N MET A 209 3.84 -8.23 -1.83
CA MET A 209 2.58 -8.48 -1.12
C MET A 209 1.50 -8.77 -2.13
N LYS A 210 0.43 -9.45 -1.69
CA LYS A 210 -0.77 -9.70 -2.48
C LYS A 210 -1.95 -8.90 -1.93
N CYS A 211 -2.99 -8.73 -2.74
CA CYS A 211 -4.25 -8.13 -2.35
C CYS A 211 -5.38 -8.71 -3.24
N ASN A 212 -6.61 -8.31 -2.99
CA ASN A 212 -7.76 -8.77 -3.76
C ASN A 212 -7.65 -8.48 -5.28
N HIS A 213 -6.90 -7.45 -5.68
CA HIS A 213 -6.67 -7.17 -7.11
C HIS A 213 -5.74 -8.19 -7.74
N THR A 214 -4.66 -8.57 -7.05
CA THR A 214 -3.72 -9.60 -7.54
C THR A 214 -4.38 -10.96 -7.60
N GLU A 215 -5.14 -11.35 -6.57
CA GLU A 215 -5.88 -12.62 -6.54
C GLU A 215 -6.92 -12.70 -7.68
N ARG A 216 -7.68 -11.64 -7.88
CA ARG A 216 -8.66 -11.59 -8.98
C ARG A 216 -8.01 -11.73 -10.35
N TYR A 217 -6.82 -11.15 -10.55
CA TYR A 217 -6.07 -11.31 -11.78
C TYR A 217 -5.52 -12.74 -11.91
N GLU A 218 -4.94 -13.31 -10.86
CA GLU A 218 -4.43 -14.68 -10.86
C GLU A 218 -5.54 -15.70 -11.19
N ALA A 219 -6.73 -15.53 -10.61
CA ALA A 219 -7.89 -16.41 -10.81
C ALA A 219 -8.66 -16.17 -12.12
N ALA A 220 -8.34 -15.10 -12.86
CA ALA A 220 -9.07 -14.79 -14.09
C ALA A 220 -8.72 -15.76 -15.21
N ASP A 221 -9.72 -16.03 -16.08
CA ASP A 221 -9.53 -16.77 -17.31
C ASP A 221 -8.60 -16.05 -18.30
N PRO A 222 -8.05 -16.75 -19.30
CA PRO A 222 -7.09 -16.16 -20.25
C PRO A 222 -7.63 -14.97 -21.04
N VAL A 223 -8.93 -14.93 -21.35
CA VAL A 223 -9.56 -13.83 -22.11
C VAL A 223 -9.57 -12.57 -21.23
N ARG A 224 -10.02 -12.72 -19.99
CA ARG A 224 -10.08 -11.63 -19.00
C ARG A 224 -8.69 -11.09 -18.67
N LYS A 225 -7.68 -11.97 -18.53
CA LYS A 225 -6.28 -11.55 -18.34
C LYS A 225 -5.80 -10.69 -19.51
N ARG A 226 -5.99 -11.12 -20.75
CA ARG A 226 -5.62 -10.34 -21.95
C ARG A 226 -6.30 -8.97 -21.98
N ASN A 227 -7.58 -8.89 -21.64
CA ASN A 227 -8.32 -7.62 -21.60
C ASN A 227 -7.75 -6.65 -20.54
N TRP A 228 -7.40 -7.16 -19.36
CA TRP A 228 -6.79 -6.34 -18.31
C TRP A 228 -5.37 -5.91 -18.66
N GLU A 229 -4.57 -6.79 -19.23
CA GLU A 229 -3.23 -6.48 -19.75
C GLU A 229 -3.29 -5.40 -20.84
N ALA A 230 -4.21 -5.51 -21.78
CA ALA A 230 -4.44 -4.49 -22.80
C ALA A 230 -4.82 -3.14 -22.19
N SER A 231 -5.69 -3.12 -21.17
CA SER A 231 -6.07 -1.88 -20.47
C SER A 231 -4.88 -1.26 -19.71
N SER A 232 -3.96 -2.07 -19.21
CA SER A 232 -2.74 -1.63 -18.50
C SER A 232 -1.61 -1.20 -19.45
N ASN A 233 -1.79 -1.30 -20.76
CA ASN A 233 -0.81 -0.89 -21.78
C ASN A 233 -1.00 0.53 -22.32
N ARG A 234 -1.92 1.32 -21.73
CA ARG A 234 -2.16 2.70 -22.17
C ARG A 234 -0.88 3.54 -22.08
N PRO A 235 -0.62 4.42 -23.08
CA PRO A 235 0.58 5.24 -23.07
C PRO A 235 0.66 6.14 -21.84
N PHE A 236 1.89 6.45 -21.47
CA PHE A 236 2.19 7.43 -20.43
C PHE A 236 1.73 8.80 -20.94
N ARG A 237 0.63 9.32 -20.45
CA ARG A 237 0.10 10.66 -20.77
C ARG A 237 0.36 11.60 -19.61
#